data_2337108eaf5279ea4cc484afa73badc9
#
_entry.id   2337108eaf5279ea4cc484afa73badc9
#
_cell.length_a   1.000
_cell.length_b   1.000
_cell.length_c   1.000
_cell.angle_alpha   90.00
_cell.angle_beta   90.00
_cell.angle_gamma   90.00
#
_symmetry.space_group_name_H-M   'P 1'
#
loop_
_entity.id
_entity.type
_entity.pdbx_description
1 polymer ?
#
loop_
_entity_poly.entity_id
_entity_poly.type
_entity_poly.pdbx_seq_one_letter_code
_entity_poly.pdbx_strand_id
1 'polypeptide(L)'
;MTTVLITGAAGMIAGELRKRLSPRFSLKLTDIAPVGLLSEREELVAADLADTVRLESMMAGVDAVVHLGGIAVEEAWEKIMPANVAGTYNLFEAARRAGVRRIVVASSNHAVGFYPRSETIDERVLPRPDGRYGLSKAFAEMLGRLYADKYDMEVFCIRIGAMTLEPEDVRRLAIWIHPEDLVSLVAIGLTAPGVKFEIVYGMSDNKRSWWDNSNALRLGYRPKHRSEDYAAAVIAHEPARDPNDPAEIYQGGAFVTAESVVHRKFATDHNR
;
A
#
# COMPACT_ATOMS: atom_id res chain seq x y z
N MET A 1 11.23 -6.80 -23.62
CA MET A 1 11.36 -6.72 -22.14
C MET A 1 10.12 -6.03 -21.64
N THR A 2 9.53 -6.50 -20.55
CA THR A 2 8.28 -5.93 -20.01
C THR A 2 8.54 -4.53 -19.45
N THR A 3 7.76 -3.55 -19.88
CA THR A 3 7.83 -2.15 -19.42
C THR A 3 6.79 -1.92 -18.31
N VAL A 4 7.25 -1.48 -17.15
CA VAL A 4 6.41 -1.22 -15.98
C VAL A 4 6.39 0.27 -15.68
N LEU A 5 5.22 0.88 -15.68
CA LEU A 5 5.03 2.25 -15.19
C LEU A 5 4.94 2.24 -13.65
N ILE A 6 5.76 3.03 -12.98
CA ILE A 6 5.69 3.27 -11.53
C ILE A 6 5.25 4.71 -11.28
N THR A 7 4.08 4.91 -10.67
CA THR A 7 3.64 6.22 -10.19
C THR A 7 4.08 6.45 -8.75
N GLY A 8 4.24 7.69 -8.31
CA GLY A 8 4.81 7.98 -6.99
C GLY A 8 6.30 7.64 -6.93
N ALA A 9 7.01 7.84 -8.05
CA ALA A 9 8.37 7.37 -8.27
C ALA A 9 9.44 8.05 -7.39
N ALA A 10 9.13 9.19 -6.79
CA ALA A 10 9.98 9.89 -5.82
C ALA A 10 9.84 9.34 -4.39
N GLY A 11 8.85 8.48 -4.14
CA GLY A 11 8.56 7.92 -2.82
C GLY A 11 9.55 6.83 -2.38
N MET A 12 9.57 6.56 -1.07
CA MET A 12 10.46 5.57 -0.44
C MET A 12 10.27 4.16 -1.02
N ILE A 13 9.01 3.71 -1.17
CA ILE A 13 8.70 2.39 -1.75
C ILE A 13 9.24 2.30 -3.18
N ALA A 14 8.98 3.32 -4.00
CA ALA A 14 9.47 3.37 -5.38
C ALA A 14 10.99 3.28 -5.45
N GLY A 15 11.71 3.95 -4.54
CA GLY A 15 13.17 3.86 -4.44
C GLY A 15 13.66 2.42 -4.26
N GLU A 16 12.99 1.64 -3.42
CA GLU A 16 13.33 0.23 -3.21
C GLU A 16 12.93 -0.67 -4.41
N LEU A 17 11.78 -0.38 -5.05
CA LEU A 17 11.37 -1.10 -6.27
C LEU A 17 12.34 -0.84 -7.42
N ARG A 18 12.74 0.41 -7.66
CA ARG A 18 13.66 0.79 -8.73
C ARG A 18 14.98 0.01 -8.64
N LYS A 19 15.59 -0.04 -7.46
CA LYS A 19 16.85 -0.76 -7.22
C LYS A 19 16.78 -2.25 -7.57
N ARG A 20 15.63 -2.89 -7.34
CA ARG A 20 15.49 -4.35 -7.39
C ARG A 20 14.68 -4.87 -8.58
N LEU A 21 13.85 -4.04 -9.20
CA LEU A 21 13.08 -4.42 -10.40
C LEU A 21 13.78 -4.07 -11.70
N SER A 22 14.62 -3.04 -11.75
CA SER A 22 15.33 -2.62 -12.97
C SER A 22 16.17 -3.72 -13.65
N PRO A 23 16.72 -4.74 -12.97
CA PRO A 23 17.37 -5.86 -13.65
C PRO A 23 16.42 -6.74 -14.47
N ARG A 24 15.10 -6.74 -14.14
CA ARG A 24 14.08 -7.63 -14.74
C ARG A 24 13.11 -6.89 -15.68
N PHE A 25 12.92 -5.59 -15.49
CA PHE A 25 11.94 -4.77 -16.18
C PHE A 25 12.58 -3.48 -16.71
N SER A 26 12.02 -2.93 -17.79
CA SER A 26 12.21 -1.51 -18.12
C SER A 26 11.23 -0.70 -17.28
N LEU A 27 11.70 0.38 -16.65
CA LEU A 27 10.85 1.16 -15.74
C LEU A 27 10.56 2.54 -16.36
N LYS A 28 9.28 2.83 -16.54
CA LYS A 28 8.80 4.19 -16.80
C LYS A 28 8.34 4.77 -15.47
N LEU A 29 8.85 5.94 -15.11
CA LEU A 29 8.65 6.55 -13.80
C LEU A 29 7.83 7.82 -13.94
N THR A 30 6.91 8.07 -13.00
CA THR A 30 6.18 9.33 -12.95
C THR A 30 5.97 9.80 -11.52
N ASP A 31 6.16 11.09 -11.30
CA ASP A 31 5.88 11.80 -10.06
C ASP A 31 5.73 13.30 -10.34
N ILE A 32 5.12 14.03 -9.40
CA ILE A 32 5.11 15.50 -9.36
C ILE A 32 6.37 16.06 -8.71
N ALA A 33 7.03 15.26 -7.87
CA ALA A 33 8.28 15.60 -7.20
C ALA A 33 9.49 15.14 -8.03
N PRO A 34 10.66 15.76 -7.85
CA PRO A 34 11.88 15.33 -8.51
C PRO A 34 12.24 13.88 -8.14
N VAL A 35 12.46 13.06 -9.16
CA VAL A 35 13.00 11.71 -9.02
C VAL A 35 14.52 11.79 -9.12
N GLY A 36 15.24 11.12 -8.21
CA GLY A 36 16.71 11.09 -8.20
C GLY A 36 17.32 10.53 -9.49
N LEU A 37 18.61 10.28 -9.50
CA LEU A 37 19.34 9.75 -10.67
C LEU A 37 18.65 8.54 -11.29
N LEU A 38 18.55 8.55 -12.61
CA LEU A 38 17.97 7.46 -13.39
C LEU A 38 19.06 6.45 -13.77
N SER A 39 18.71 5.17 -13.77
CA SER A 39 19.51 4.12 -14.37
C SER A 39 19.27 4.03 -15.89
N GLU A 40 20.09 3.27 -16.60
CA GLU A 40 19.96 3.08 -18.05
C GLU A 40 18.63 2.47 -18.50
N ARG A 41 17.91 1.81 -17.58
CA ARG A 41 16.63 1.16 -17.85
C ARG A 41 15.43 1.93 -17.31
N GLU A 42 15.63 3.18 -16.94
CA GLU A 42 14.61 4.04 -16.39
C GLU A 42 14.37 5.25 -17.29
N GLU A 43 13.10 5.53 -17.54
CA GLU A 43 12.61 6.72 -18.23
C GLU A 43 11.73 7.51 -17.27
N LEU A 44 11.94 8.82 -17.14
CA LEU A 44 11.09 9.70 -16.34
C LEU A 44 10.16 10.51 -17.25
N VAL A 45 8.86 10.38 -17.01
CA VAL A 45 7.82 11.23 -17.62
C VAL A 45 7.07 11.90 -16.48
N ALA A 46 7.48 13.12 -16.12
CA ALA A 46 6.84 13.86 -15.03
C ALA A 46 5.38 14.17 -15.37
N ALA A 47 4.44 13.77 -14.50
CA ALA A 47 3.03 14.06 -14.64
C ALA A 47 2.34 14.07 -13.27
N ASP A 48 1.31 14.91 -13.17
CA ASP A 48 0.30 14.85 -12.12
C ASP A 48 -0.78 13.82 -12.50
N LEU A 49 -1.29 13.08 -11.54
CA LEU A 49 -2.43 12.16 -11.74
C LEU A 49 -3.73 12.91 -12.12
N ALA A 50 -3.79 14.21 -11.95
CA ALA A 50 -4.86 15.06 -12.44
C ALA A 50 -4.77 15.36 -13.96
N ASP A 51 -3.57 15.24 -14.57
CA ASP A 51 -3.36 15.48 -16.00
C ASP A 51 -3.69 14.22 -16.83
N THR A 52 -4.96 14.05 -17.15
CA THR A 52 -5.48 12.88 -17.86
C THR A 52 -4.88 12.70 -19.26
N VAL A 53 -4.57 13.82 -19.95
CA VAL A 53 -3.97 13.78 -21.29
C VAL A 53 -2.55 13.22 -21.22
N ARG A 54 -1.79 13.70 -20.25
CA ARG A 54 -0.42 13.24 -20.05
C ARG A 54 -0.38 11.80 -19.55
N LEU A 55 -1.32 11.41 -18.67
CA LEU A 55 -1.49 10.02 -18.23
C LEU A 55 -1.75 9.07 -19.41
N GLU A 56 -2.68 9.42 -20.30
CA GLU A 56 -2.96 8.61 -21.50
C GLU A 56 -1.72 8.48 -22.40
N SER A 57 -1.03 9.59 -22.66
CA SER A 57 0.16 9.58 -23.51
C SER A 57 1.31 8.74 -22.94
N MET A 58 1.50 8.75 -21.62
CA MET A 58 2.57 7.97 -20.97
C MET A 58 2.31 6.47 -20.94
N MET A 59 1.07 6.03 -21.15
CA MET A 59 0.75 4.58 -21.22
C MET A 59 1.26 3.91 -22.50
N ALA A 60 1.74 4.67 -23.49
CA ALA A 60 2.30 4.10 -24.71
C ALA A 60 3.49 3.17 -24.39
N GLY A 61 3.40 1.92 -24.84
CA GLY A 61 4.42 0.89 -24.62
C GLY A 61 4.53 0.36 -23.19
N VAL A 62 3.56 0.66 -22.31
CA VAL A 62 3.48 0.12 -20.94
C VAL A 62 2.73 -1.20 -20.95
N ASP A 63 3.32 -2.23 -20.34
CA ASP A 63 2.71 -3.57 -20.19
C ASP A 63 1.97 -3.72 -18.85
N ALA A 64 2.47 -3.05 -17.79
CA ALA A 64 1.89 -3.11 -16.46
C ALA A 64 2.14 -1.81 -15.66
N VAL A 65 1.33 -1.58 -14.63
CA VAL A 65 1.46 -0.42 -13.74
C VAL A 65 1.68 -0.87 -12.31
N VAL A 66 2.58 -0.19 -11.58
CA VAL A 66 2.67 -0.20 -10.12
C VAL A 66 2.24 1.18 -9.62
N HIS A 67 1.07 1.23 -9.01
CA HIS A 67 0.47 2.48 -8.53
C HIS A 67 0.82 2.73 -7.07
N LEU A 68 1.80 3.62 -6.84
CA LEU A 68 2.20 4.11 -5.52
C LEU A 68 1.82 5.58 -5.32
N GLY A 69 1.41 6.27 -6.38
CA GLY A 69 1.10 7.70 -6.37
C GLY A 69 -0.05 8.04 -5.42
N GLY A 70 0.08 9.16 -4.74
CA GLY A 70 -0.88 9.68 -3.79
C GLY A 70 -0.25 10.07 -2.45
N ILE A 71 -1.04 10.67 -1.58
CA ILE A 71 -0.66 11.05 -0.21
C ILE A 71 -0.69 9.78 0.64
N ALA A 72 0.40 9.49 1.36
CA ALA A 72 0.62 8.23 2.10
C ALA A 72 0.38 8.35 3.61
N VAL A 73 -0.21 9.45 4.06
CA VAL A 73 -0.50 9.76 5.47
C VAL A 73 -1.93 10.28 5.62
N GLU A 74 -2.42 10.33 6.86
CA GLU A 74 -3.70 11.02 7.14
C GLU A 74 -3.55 12.51 6.88
N GLU A 75 -4.46 13.09 6.12
CA GLU A 75 -4.46 14.49 5.71
C GLU A 75 -5.90 15.00 5.48
N ALA A 76 -6.06 16.31 5.29
CA ALA A 76 -7.34 16.92 5.00
C ALA A 76 -7.96 16.35 3.71
N TRP A 77 -9.30 16.23 3.70
CA TRP A 77 -10.05 15.64 2.58
C TRP A 77 -9.78 16.35 1.24
N GLU A 78 -9.62 17.67 1.29
CA GLU A 78 -9.35 18.52 0.14
C GLU A 78 -8.04 18.17 -0.58
N LYS A 79 -7.10 17.53 0.14
CA LYS A 79 -5.85 17.01 -0.42
C LYS A 79 -5.98 15.53 -0.82
N ILE A 80 -6.57 14.70 0.05
CA ILE A 80 -6.74 13.25 -0.19
C ILE A 80 -7.61 12.99 -1.40
N MET A 81 -8.73 13.68 -1.54
CA MET A 81 -9.69 13.41 -2.62
C MET A 81 -9.08 13.60 -4.02
N PRO A 82 -8.47 14.74 -4.38
CA PRO A 82 -7.89 14.90 -5.71
C PRO A 82 -6.71 13.96 -5.96
N ALA A 83 -5.82 13.77 -4.99
CA ALA A 83 -4.60 12.97 -5.18
C ALA A 83 -4.89 11.46 -5.19
N ASN A 84 -5.60 10.96 -4.16
CA ASN A 84 -5.76 9.53 -3.95
C ASN A 84 -7.01 8.96 -4.63
N VAL A 85 -8.12 9.71 -4.66
CA VAL A 85 -9.38 9.20 -5.21
C VAL A 85 -9.47 9.52 -6.71
N ALA A 86 -9.48 10.80 -7.08
CA ALA A 86 -9.57 11.19 -8.47
C ALA A 86 -8.33 10.77 -9.28
N GLY A 87 -7.13 10.95 -8.73
CA GLY A 87 -5.88 10.52 -9.36
C GLY A 87 -5.82 9.02 -9.64
N THR A 88 -6.25 8.19 -8.68
CA THR A 88 -6.32 6.73 -8.89
C THR A 88 -7.33 6.37 -9.99
N TYR A 89 -8.53 7.02 -9.99
CA TYR A 89 -9.51 6.81 -11.05
C TYR A 89 -8.94 7.19 -12.43
N ASN A 90 -8.30 8.35 -12.55
CA ASN A 90 -7.71 8.80 -13.79
C ASN A 90 -6.65 7.83 -14.33
N LEU A 91 -5.82 7.29 -13.43
CA LEU A 91 -4.80 6.29 -13.79
C LEU A 91 -5.44 4.99 -14.32
N PHE A 92 -6.44 4.46 -13.63
CA PHE A 92 -7.14 3.26 -14.08
C PHE A 92 -7.80 3.46 -15.44
N GLU A 93 -8.41 4.64 -15.67
CA GLU A 93 -9.06 4.95 -16.94
C GLU A 93 -8.04 5.12 -18.08
N ALA A 94 -6.91 5.78 -17.82
CA ALA A 94 -5.82 5.89 -18.79
C ALA A 94 -5.23 4.51 -19.14
N ALA A 95 -4.98 3.65 -18.16
CA ALA A 95 -4.50 2.28 -18.36
C ALA A 95 -5.49 1.48 -19.21
N ARG A 96 -6.79 1.50 -18.85
CA ARG A 96 -7.85 0.80 -19.61
C ARG A 96 -7.92 1.25 -21.06
N ARG A 97 -7.93 2.55 -21.33
CA ARG A 97 -7.99 3.11 -22.70
C ARG A 97 -6.78 2.73 -23.53
N ALA A 98 -5.60 2.65 -22.91
CA ALA A 98 -4.37 2.23 -23.57
C ALA A 98 -4.22 0.70 -23.72
N GLY A 99 -5.16 -0.10 -23.19
CA GLY A 99 -5.11 -1.55 -23.23
C GLY A 99 -4.14 -2.18 -22.21
N VAL A 100 -3.63 -1.41 -21.24
CA VAL A 100 -2.80 -1.92 -20.15
C VAL A 100 -3.71 -2.64 -19.14
N ARG A 101 -3.55 -3.95 -19.03
CA ARG A 101 -4.47 -4.78 -18.24
C ARG A 101 -4.00 -5.02 -16.80
N ARG A 102 -2.69 -5.03 -16.54
CA ARG A 102 -2.10 -5.41 -15.26
C ARG A 102 -1.81 -4.18 -14.40
N ILE A 103 -2.41 -4.11 -13.21
CA ILE A 103 -2.15 -3.05 -12.23
C ILE A 103 -1.88 -3.66 -10.85
N VAL A 104 -0.74 -3.30 -10.26
CA VAL A 104 -0.43 -3.52 -8.84
C VAL A 104 -0.71 -2.23 -8.08
N VAL A 105 -1.58 -2.29 -7.09
CA VAL A 105 -2.03 -1.12 -6.30
C VAL A 105 -1.43 -1.17 -4.91
N ALA A 106 -0.76 -0.11 -4.50
CA ALA A 106 -0.39 0.11 -3.10
C ALA A 106 -1.64 0.51 -2.30
N SER A 107 -2.35 -0.49 -1.77
CA SER A 107 -3.32 -0.31 -0.72
C SER A 107 -2.61 -0.19 0.64
N SER A 108 -3.33 -0.22 1.74
CA SER A 108 -2.79 -0.03 3.08
C SER A 108 -3.57 -0.85 4.11
N ASN A 109 -2.90 -1.23 5.20
CA ASN A 109 -3.56 -1.73 6.40
C ASN A 109 -4.62 -0.76 6.95
N HIS A 110 -4.51 0.54 6.64
CA HIS A 110 -5.48 1.57 7.04
C HIS A 110 -6.84 1.43 6.33
N ALA A 111 -6.93 0.68 5.24
CA ALA A 111 -8.23 0.31 4.64
C ALA A 111 -9.08 -0.58 5.56
N VAL A 112 -8.47 -1.25 6.54
CA VAL A 112 -9.09 -2.16 7.51
C VAL A 112 -8.68 -1.82 8.96
N GLY A 113 -8.21 -0.61 9.21
CA GLY A 113 -7.58 -0.21 10.48
C GLY A 113 -8.48 -0.26 11.71
N PHE A 114 -9.81 -0.17 11.57
CA PHE A 114 -10.76 -0.29 12.70
C PHE A 114 -11.09 -1.74 13.11
N TYR A 115 -10.43 -2.74 12.55
CA TYR A 115 -10.52 -4.08 13.14
C TYR A 115 -9.71 -4.17 14.44
N PRO A 116 -10.24 -4.84 15.50
CA PRO A 116 -9.50 -5.04 16.75
C PRO A 116 -8.24 -5.88 16.53
N ARG A 117 -7.19 -5.61 17.30
CA ARG A 117 -5.96 -6.44 17.30
C ARG A 117 -6.19 -7.86 17.83
N SER A 118 -7.28 -8.08 18.57
CA SER A 118 -7.70 -9.40 19.06
C SER A 118 -8.36 -10.27 17.99
N GLU A 119 -8.63 -9.71 16.81
CA GLU A 119 -9.32 -10.39 15.71
C GLU A 119 -8.33 -10.64 14.56
N THR A 120 -8.17 -11.92 14.17
CA THR A 120 -7.42 -12.26 12.96
C THR A 120 -8.32 -12.09 11.74
N ILE A 121 -7.87 -11.28 10.79
CA ILE A 121 -8.62 -10.96 9.57
C ILE A 121 -7.87 -11.44 8.32
N ASP A 122 -8.62 -11.77 7.28
CA ASP A 122 -8.11 -12.15 5.96
C ASP A 122 -8.41 -11.07 4.89
N GLU A 123 -8.13 -11.36 3.63
CA GLU A 123 -8.37 -10.46 2.51
C GLU A 123 -9.86 -10.19 2.23
N ARG A 124 -10.77 -11.05 2.73
CA ARG A 124 -12.21 -11.03 2.42
C ARG A 124 -13.01 -10.14 3.34
N VAL A 125 -12.41 -9.64 4.42
CA VAL A 125 -13.11 -8.75 5.33
C VAL A 125 -13.54 -7.46 4.63
N LEU A 126 -14.69 -6.93 5.03
CA LEU A 126 -15.16 -5.64 4.53
C LEU A 126 -14.19 -4.51 4.92
N PRO A 127 -13.99 -3.50 4.09
CA PRO A 127 -13.23 -2.32 4.50
C PRO A 127 -13.79 -1.68 5.77
N ARG A 128 -12.92 -1.38 6.72
CA ARG A 128 -13.19 -0.59 7.94
C ARG A 128 -12.07 0.42 8.12
N PRO A 129 -12.03 1.45 7.26
CA PRO A 129 -10.94 2.42 7.23
C PRO A 129 -10.92 3.27 8.51
N ASP A 130 -9.72 3.58 8.98
CA ASP A 130 -9.47 4.32 10.21
C ASP A 130 -9.25 5.83 10.02
N GLY A 131 -9.28 6.30 8.78
CA GLY A 131 -9.15 7.70 8.43
C GLY A 131 -9.49 7.95 6.96
N ARG A 132 -9.34 9.19 6.51
CA ARG A 132 -9.56 9.59 5.09
C ARG A 132 -8.57 8.92 4.17
N TYR A 133 -7.31 8.80 4.62
CA TYR A 133 -6.29 8.04 3.91
C TYR A 133 -6.72 6.58 3.73
N GLY A 134 -7.10 5.91 4.83
CA GLY A 134 -7.61 4.53 4.78
C GLY A 134 -8.83 4.38 3.87
N LEU A 135 -9.77 5.34 3.92
CA LEU A 135 -10.93 5.40 3.03
C LEU A 135 -10.51 5.49 1.56
N SER A 136 -9.52 6.31 1.23
CA SER A 136 -9.00 6.42 -0.14
C SER A 136 -8.37 5.12 -0.64
N LYS A 137 -7.75 4.35 0.24
CA LYS A 137 -7.18 3.03 -0.10
C LYS A 137 -8.27 1.97 -0.27
N ALA A 138 -9.31 1.98 0.56
CA ALA A 138 -10.50 1.15 0.36
C ALA A 138 -11.19 1.48 -0.97
N PHE A 139 -11.30 2.77 -1.35
CA PHE A 139 -11.79 3.18 -2.67
C PHE A 139 -10.93 2.58 -3.80
N ALA A 140 -9.60 2.63 -3.70
CA ALA A 140 -8.72 2.06 -4.72
C ALA A 140 -8.90 0.54 -4.89
N GLU A 141 -9.13 -0.21 -3.81
CA GLU A 141 -9.46 -1.64 -3.86
C GLU A 141 -10.80 -1.88 -4.59
N MET A 142 -11.85 -1.12 -4.24
CA MET A 142 -13.17 -1.25 -4.87
C MET A 142 -13.17 -0.81 -6.34
N LEU A 143 -12.40 0.22 -6.67
CA LEU A 143 -12.16 0.62 -8.05
C LEU A 143 -11.48 -0.51 -8.83
N GLY A 144 -10.42 -1.09 -8.27
CA GLY A 144 -9.72 -2.23 -8.84
C GLY A 144 -10.66 -3.40 -9.12
N ARG A 145 -11.55 -3.71 -8.18
CA ARG A 145 -12.58 -4.74 -8.34
C ARG A 145 -13.54 -4.44 -9.50
N LEU A 146 -14.03 -3.19 -9.59
CA LEU A 146 -14.87 -2.75 -10.70
C LEU A 146 -14.18 -2.96 -12.06
N TYR A 147 -12.89 -2.56 -12.17
CA TYR A 147 -12.16 -2.65 -13.42
C TYR A 147 -11.82 -4.11 -13.78
N ALA A 148 -11.58 -4.96 -12.80
CA ALA A 148 -11.38 -6.39 -13.00
C ALA A 148 -12.67 -7.06 -13.53
N ASP A 149 -13.81 -6.79 -12.91
CA ASP A 149 -15.08 -7.42 -13.26
C ASP A 149 -15.65 -6.89 -14.59
N LYS A 150 -15.54 -5.58 -14.84
CA LYS A 150 -16.18 -4.93 -15.97
C LYS A 150 -15.32 -4.87 -17.23
N TYR A 151 -14.01 -4.76 -17.07
CA TYR A 151 -13.07 -4.50 -18.16
C TYR A 151 -12.00 -5.59 -18.32
N ASP A 152 -12.12 -6.70 -17.59
CA ASP A 152 -11.18 -7.83 -17.64
C ASP A 152 -9.73 -7.41 -17.33
N MET A 153 -9.56 -6.39 -16.47
CA MET A 153 -8.25 -5.99 -15.98
C MET A 153 -7.77 -6.94 -14.87
N GLU A 154 -6.47 -7.02 -14.72
CA GLU A 154 -5.81 -7.87 -13.74
C GLU A 154 -5.27 -6.98 -12.61
N VAL A 155 -5.95 -6.97 -11.46
CA VAL A 155 -5.64 -6.04 -10.37
C VAL A 155 -5.16 -6.78 -9.14
N PHE A 156 -3.99 -6.35 -8.63
CA PHE A 156 -3.34 -6.92 -7.46
C PHE A 156 -3.15 -5.82 -6.41
N CYS A 157 -3.96 -5.84 -5.35
CA CYS A 157 -3.90 -4.86 -4.26
C CYS A 157 -3.06 -5.38 -3.11
N ILE A 158 -2.11 -4.58 -2.64
CA ILE A 158 -1.28 -4.91 -1.47
C ILE A 158 -1.67 -3.99 -0.33
N ARG A 159 -2.32 -4.51 0.73
CA ARG A 159 -2.53 -3.81 2.00
C ARG A 159 -1.20 -3.74 2.74
N ILE A 160 -0.40 -2.76 2.38
CA ILE A 160 0.97 -2.60 2.91
C ILE A 160 0.88 -2.25 4.39
N GLY A 161 1.64 -2.97 5.22
CA GLY A 161 1.90 -2.63 6.60
C GLY A 161 2.98 -1.54 6.75
N ALA A 162 3.87 -1.66 7.71
CA ALA A 162 4.97 -0.72 7.92
C ALA A 162 6.24 -1.19 7.19
N MET A 163 6.61 -0.49 6.10
CA MET A 163 7.83 -0.80 5.37
C MET A 163 9.02 -0.03 5.96
N THR A 164 9.89 -0.73 6.65
CA THR A 164 11.15 -0.25 7.22
C THR A 164 12.22 -1.35 7.15
N LEU A 165 13.48 -1.00 7.33
CA LEU A 165 14.55 -2.02 7.39
C LEU A 165 14.40 -2.91 8.63
N GLU A 166 13.98 -2.34 9.75
CA GLU A 166 13.74 -3.03 11.01
C GLU A 166 12.42 -2.53 11.64
N PRO A 167 11.68 -3.36 12.39
CA PRO A 167 10.50 -2.91 13.10
C PRO A 167 10.89 -2.02 14.29
N GLU A 168 10.24 -0.86 14.42
CA GLU A 168 10.63 0.19 15.36
C GLU A 168 9.86 0.12 16.70
N ASP A 169 8.73 -0.55 16.77
CA ASP A 169 7.86 -0.70 17.95
C ASP A 169 7.11 -2.02 17.95
N VAL A 170 6.45 -2.36 19.06
CA VAL A 170 5.72 -3.62 19.25
C VAL A 170 4.57 -3.78 18.24
N ARG A 171 3.88 -2.69 17.86
CA ARG A 171 2.84 -2.76 16.82
C ARG A 171 3.45 -3.17 15.49
N ARG A 172 4.63 -2.61 15.14
CA ARG A 172 5.30 -2.95 13.89
C ARG A 172 5.75 -4.40 13.85
N LEU A 173 6.01 -5.08 14.97
CA LEU A 173 6.27 -6.54 14.96
C LEU A 173 5.12 -7.33 14.32
N ALA A 174 3.89 -6.81 14.35
CA ALA A 174 2.73 -7.46 13.75
C ALA A 174 2.52 -7.10 12.27
N ILE A 175 2.87 -5.88 11.85
CA ILE A 175 2.53 -5.33 10.53
C ILE A 175 3.74 -5.00 9.65
N TRP A 176 4.93 -5.33 10.11
CA TRP A 176 6.17 -4.97 9.41
C TRP A 176 6.32 -5.70 8.08
N ILE A 177 6.89 -5.00 7.11
CA ILE A 177 7.39 -5.61 5.88
C ILE A 177 8.78 -5.08 5.54
N HIS A 178 9.72 -5.98 5.38
CA HIS A 178 11.04 -5.63 4.86
C HIS A 178 10.95 -5.23 3.38
N PRO A 179 11.75 -4.24 2.90
CA PRO A 179 11.72 -3.80 1.51
C PRO A 179 11.87 -4.94 0.48
N GLU A 180 12.75 -5.93 0.72
CA GLU A 180 12.91 -7.06 -0.20
C GLU A 180 11.66 -7.94 -0.31
N ASP A 181 10.95 -8.13 0.80
CA ASP A 181 9.72 -8.91 0.82
C ASP A 181 8.59 -8.15 0.09
N LEU A 182 8.53 -6.82 0.23
CA LEU A 182 7.59 -6.01 -0.53
C LEU A 182 7.87 -6.05 -2.03
N VAL A 183 9.13 -5.95 -2.44
CA VAL A 183 9.54 -6.11 -3.85
C VAL A 183 9.13 -7.49 -4.40
N SER A 184 9.27 -8.55 -3.59
CA SER A 184 8.83 -9.89 -3.97
C SER A 184 7.32 -9.95 -4.20
N LEU A 185 6.50 -9.34 -3.32
CA LEU A 185 5.05 -9.24 -3.51
C LEU A 185 4.67 -8.44 -4.75
N VAL A 186 5.32 -7.31 -5.00
CA VAL A 186 5.10 -6.51 -6.21
C VAL A 186 5.45 -7.33 -7.47
N ALA A 187 6.58 -8.05 -7.44
CA ALA A 187 6.98 -8.91 -8.56
C ALA A 187 5.95 -10.02 -8.82
N ILE A 188 5.38 -10.63 -7.78
CA ILE A 188 4.26 -11.58 -7.90
C ILE A 188 3.04 -10.91 -8.53
N GLY A 189 2.64 -9.74 -8.04
CA GLY A 189 1.54 -8.96 -8.62
C GLY A 189 1.74 -8.64 -10.10
N LEU A 190 2.98 -8.41 -10.53
CA LEU A 190 3.32 -8.14 -11.93
C LEU A 190 3.33 -9.40 -12.81
N THR A 191 3.62 -10.60 -12.27
CA THR A 191 3.96 -11.77 -13.08
C THR A 191 3.14 -13.03 -12.81
N ALA A 192 2.43 -13.12 -11.69
CA ALA A 192 1.66 -14.31 -11.35
C ALA A 192 0.54 -14.56 -12.39
N PRO A 193 0.43 -15.79 -12.91
CA PRO A 193 -0.64 -16.13 -13.84
C PRO A 193 -1.99 -16.22 -13.13
N GLY A 194 -3.07 -15.97 -13.87
CA GLY A 194 -4.44 -16.16 -13.38
C GLY A 194 -4.93 -15.12 -12.37
N VAL A 195 -4.16 -14.05 -12.12
CA VAL A 195 -4.63 -12.92 -11.33
C VAL A 195 -5.79 -12.25 -12.06
N LYS A 196 -6.93 -12.17 -11.41
CA LYS A 196 -8.07 -11.34 -11.84
C LYS A 196 -8.17 -10.13 -10.92
N PHE A 197 -8.58 -10.37 -9.68
CA PHE A 197 -8.60 -9.40 -8.60
C PHE A 197 -8.13 -10.09 -7.33
N GLU A 198 -7.02 -9.62 -6.79
CA GLU A 198 -6.44 -10.19 -5.59
C GLU A 198 -6.13 -9.08 -4.58
N ILE A 199 -6.40 -9.36 -3.31
CA ILE A 199 -5.93 -8.54 -2.18
C ILE A 199 -5.01 -9.41 -1.34
N VAL A 200 -3.86 -8.87 -0.96
CA VAL A 200 -2.91 -9.52 -0.04
C VAL A 200 -2.41 -8.53 1.00
N TYR A 201 -1.94 -9.03 2.13
CA TYR A 201 -1.27 -8.18 3.10
C TYR A 201 0.23 -8.06 2.80
N GLY A 202 0.72 -6.83 2.80
CA GLY A 202 2.14 -6.51 2.70
C GLY A 202 2.79 -6.66 4.07
N MET A 203 3.23 -7.88 4.40
CA MET A 203 3.91 -8.24 5.65
C MET A 203 5.02 -9.25 5.41
N SER A 204 6.07 -9.20 6.22
CA SER A 204 7.10 -10.24 6.31
C SER A 204 6.61 -11.45 7.13
N ASP A 205 7.49 -12.39 7.53
CA ASP A 205 7.10 -13.51 8.42
C ASP A 205 6.94 -12.99 9.85
N ASN A 206 5.75 -12.43 10.13
CA ASN A 206 5.41 -11.79 11.40
C ASN A 206 4.56 -12.72 12.25
N LYS A 207 5.16 -13.45 13.19
CA LYS A 207 4.45 -14.36 14.09
C LYS A 207 3.39 -13.69 14.96
N ARG A 208 3.51 -12.38 15.21
CA ARG A 208 2.59 -11.58 16.01
C ARG A 208 1.50 -10.92 15.18
N SER A 209 1.43 -11.23 13.87
CA SER A 209 0.44 -10.63 12.99
C SER A 209 -0.97 -11.06 13.35
N TRP A 210 -1.89 -10.15 13.22
CA TRP A 210 -3.34 -10.38 13.23
C TRP A 210 -3.92 -10.52 11.81
N TRP A 211 -3.07 -10.78 10.81
CA TRP A 211 -3.48 -10.99 9.42
C TRP A 211 -3.22 -12.41 8.97
N ASP A 212 -4.24 -13.07 8.47
CA ASP A 212 -4.09 -14.29 7.67
C ASP A 212 -3.71 -13.89 6.24
N ASN A 213 -2.50 -14.21 5.84
CA ASN A 213 -1.97 -13.92 4.51
C ASN A 213 -1.86 -15.18 3.64
N SER A 214 -2.69 -16.19 3.90
CA SER A 214 -2.75 -17.46 3.15
C SER A 214 -2.94 -17.22 1.64
N ASN A 215 -3.67 -16.14 1.27
CA ASN A 215 -3.83 -15.75 -0.12
C ASN A 215 -2.50 -15.40 -0.80
N ALA A 216 -1.64 -14.61 -0.16
CA ALA A 216 -0.31 -14.31 -0.69
C ALA A 216 0.55 -15.58 -0.82
N LEU A 217 0.50 -16.47 0.18
CA LEU A 217 1.24 -17.75 0.15
C LEU A 217 0.75 -18.65 -1.01
N ARG A 218 -0.55 -18.70 -1.28
CA ARG A 218 -1.16 -19.41 -2.42
C ARG A 218 -0.61 -18.89 -3.76
N LEU A 219 -0.39 -17.58 -3.87
CA LEU A 219 0.15 -16.93 -5.06
C LEU A 219 1.68 -17.07 -5.19
N GLY A 220 2.33 -17.78 -4.27
CA GLY A 220 3.76 -18.06 -4.32
C GLY A 220 4.63 -17.12 -3.49
N TYR A 221 4.03 -16.22 -2.69
CA TYR A 221 4.80 -15.37 -1.77
C TYR A 221 5.51 -16.21 -0.71
N ARG A 222 6.79 -15.91 -0.49
CA ARG A 222 7.61 -16.55 0.54
C ARG A 222 8.50 -15.46 1.15
N PRO A 223 8.04 -14.82 2.26
CA PRO A 223 8.84 -13.80 2.95
C PRO A 223 10.15 -14.39 3.46
N LYS A 224 11.22 -13.61 3.39
CA LYS A 224 12.56 -14.00 3.82
C LYS A 224 12.91 -13.45 5.19
N HIS A 225 12.31 -12.33 5.56
CA HIS A 225 12.61 -11.61 6.79
C HIS A 225 11.55 -11.89 7.85
N ARG A 226 11.95 -11.88 9.13
CA ARG A 226 11.11 -12.26 10.26
C ARG A 226 11.14 -11.15 11.30
N SER A 227 10.00 -10.61 11.68
CA SER A 227 9.91 -9.59 12.73
C SER A 227 10.35 -10.14 14.10
N GLU A 228 10.21 -11.44 14.34
CA GLU A 228 10.58 -12.07 15.60
C GLU A 228 12.09 -12.01 15.88
N ASP A 229 12.93 -11.86 14.86
CA ASP A 229 14.38 -11.72 15.01
C ASP A 229 14.75 -10.40 15.72
N TYR A 230 13.84 -9.41 15.72
CA TYR A 230 13.98 -8.11 16.37
C TYR A 230 13.17 -7.99 17.67
N ALA A 231 12.28 -8.94 17.97
CA ALA A 231 11.28 -8.81 19.01
C ALA A 231 11.87 -8.53 20.39
N ALA A 232 12.95 -9.19 20.77
CA ALA A 232 13.58 -9.00 22.09
C ALA A 232 14.09 -7.56 22.29
N ALA A 233 14.74 -6.98 21.27
CA ALA A 233 15.24 -5.62 21.31
C ALA A 233 14.10 -4.60 21.32
N VAL A 234 13.09 -4.78 20.47
CA VAL A 234 11.93 -3.89 20.36
C VAL A 234 11.15 -3.86 21.69
N ILE A 235 10.83 -5.03 22.26
CA ILE A 235 10.05 -5.13 23.50
C ILE A 235 10.81 -4.50 24.69
N ALA A 236 12.14 -4.67 24.75
CA ALA A 236 12.95 -4.12 25.85
C ALA A 236 12.95 -2.58 25.87
N HIS A 237 12.68 -1.93 24.73
CA HIS A 237 12.67 -0.46 24.61
C HIS A 237 11.25 0.11 24.46
N GLU A 238 10.21 -0.72 24.46
CA GLU A 238 8.83 -0.26 24.32
C GLU A 238 8.37 0.49 25.57
N PRO A 239 7.90 1.73 25.44
CA PRO A 239 7.32 2.45 26.57
C PRO A 239 6.02 1.81 27.04
N ALA A 240 5.67 1.98 28.32
CA ALA A 240 4.37 1.55 28.83
C ALA A 240 3.24 2.28 28.08
N ARG A 241 2.25 1.52 27.64
CA ARG A 241 1.08 2.03 26.90
C ARG A 241 -0.19 1.71 27.67
N ASP A 242 -1.19 2.57 27.55
CA ASP A 242 -2.53 2.31 28.09
C ASP A 242 -3.24 1.26 27.20
N PRO A 243 -3.55 0.07 27.73
CA PRO A 243 -4.24 -0.97 26.94
C PRO A 243 -5.67 -0.57 26.53
N ASN A 244 -6.24 0.48 27.14
CA ASN A 244 -7.55 1.02 26.80
C ASN A 244 -7.48 2.11 25.73
N ASP A 245 -6.28 2.55 25.33
CA ASP A 245 -6.14 3.50 24.23
C ASP A 245 -6.65 2.85 22.93
N PRO A 246 -7.58 3.48 22.20
CA PRO A 246 -8.02 2.97 20.90
C PRO A 246 -6.86 2.70 19.93
N ALA A 247 -5.77 3.45 20.01
CA ALA A 247 -4.56 3.20 19.24
C ALA A 247 -3.89 1.84 19.56
N GLU A 248 -4.13 1.29 20.76
CA GLU A 248 -3.65 -0.04 21.18
C GLU A 248 -4.69 -1.15 20.97
N ILE A 249 -5.97 -0.80 20.89
CA ILE A 249 -7.07 -1.76 20.68
C ILE A 249 -7.19 -2.13 19.20
N TYR A 250 -7.06 -1.16 18.30
CA TYR A 250 -7.31 -1.35 16.87
C TYR A 250 -6.02 -1.47 16.04
N GLN A 251 -6.13 -2.17 14.91
CA GLN A 251 -5.00 -2.48 14.02
C GLN A 251 -4.39 -1.22 13.39
N GLY A 252 -5.18 -0.16 13.17
CA GLY A 252 -4.75 1.11 12.60
C GLY A 252 -3.78 1.92 13.47
N GLY A 253 -3.74 1.64 14.80
CA GLY A 253 -2.86 2.38 15.69
C GLY A 253 -3.24 3.86 15.81
N ALA A 254 -2.27 4.76 15.80
CA ALA A 254 -2.49 6.19 15.98
C ALA A 254 -3.44 6.85 14.97
N PHE A 255 -3.63 6.27 13.79
CA PHE A 255 -4.62 6.77 12.81
C PHE A 255 -6.05 6.68 13.33
N VAL A 256 -6.36 5.68 14.15
CA VAL A 256 -7.69 5.50 14.76
C VAL A 256 -8.08 6.68 15.65
N THR A 257 -7.11 7.30 16.30
CA THR A 257 -7.32 8.41 17.25
C THR A 257 -7.19 9.79 16.59
N ALA A 258 -6.63 9.87 15.39
CA ALA A 258 -6.52 11.12 14.66
C ALA A 258 -7.91 11.72 14.38
N GLU A 259 -8.19 12.92 14.92
CA GLU A 259 -9.45 13.66 14.79
C GLU A 259 -10.72 12.88 15.22
N SER A 260 -10.58 11.79 16.00
CA SER A 260 -11.72 10.96 16.39
C SER A 260 -12.54 11.58 17.52
N VAL A 261 -13.87 11.29 17.52
CA VAL A 261 -14.78 11.65 18.61
C VAL A 261 -14.45 10.87 19.89
N VAL A 262 -13.89 9.68 19.75
CA VAL A 262 -13.45 8.82 20.85
C VAL A 262 -12.32 9.52 21.62
N HIS A 263 -11.34 10.09 20.91
CA HIS A 263 -10.22 10.83 21.53
C HIS A 263 -10.71 12.06 22.30
N ARG A 264 -11.75 12.76 21.83
CA ARG A 264 -12.36 13.90 22.56
C ARG A 264 -13.02 13.48 23.88
N LYS A 265 -13.61 12.28 23.96
CA LYS A 265 -14.22 11.78 25.22
C LYS A 265 -13.15 11.49 26.28
N PHE A 266 -12.03 10.88 25.92
CA PHE A 266 -10.94 10.60 26.86
C PHE A 266 -10.25 11.88 27.36
N ALA A 267 -10.09 12.90 26.50
CA ALA A 267 -9.50 14.17 26.89
C ALA A 267 -10.38 14.99 27.85
N THR A 268 -11.70 14.83 27.81
CA THR A 268 -12.65 15.55 28.70
C THR A 268 -12.82 14.87 30.05
N ASP A 269 -12.60 13.56 30.17
CA ASP A 269 -12.77 12.83 31.44
C ASP A 269 -11.53 12.92 32.35
N HIS A 270 -10.38 13.37 31.86
CA HIS A 270 -9.18 13.60 32.67
C HIS A 270 -9.11 15.02 33.28
N ASN A 271 -10.08 15.91 32.98
CA ASN A 271 -10.18 17.27 33.53
C ASN A 271 -11.40 17.47 34.45
N ARG A 272 -11.93 16.40 35.05
CA ARG A 272 -12.99 16.48 36.08
C ARG A 272 -12.50 15.94 37.41
#